data_b5db6cdd924cbe57e24a96eaf7ff847e
#
_entry.id   b5db6cdd924cbe57e24a96eaf7ff847e
#
_cell.length_a   1.000
_cell.length_b   1.000
_cell.length_c   1.000
_cell.angle_alpha   90.00
_cell.angle_beta   90.00
_cell.angle_gamma   90.00
#
_symmetry.space_group_name_H-M   'P 1'
#
loop_
_entity.id
_entity.type
_entity.pdbx_description
1 polymer ?
#
loop_
_entity_poly.entity_id
_entity_poly.type
_entity_poly.pdbx_seq_one_letter_code
_entity_poly.pdbx_strand_id
1 'polypeptide(L)'
;MITLKQLAKELKVSVSTVSKALHDSPEISVQTIEKVKKLAKKRNYKPNKIALSLKSNRTLTIGVVIPDILNRFYSKVLDGIHDAADEHGYDVITVTTKESIIKEMDSLQILSSGNVDGVIIAMSRNDEKFLWKISSGC
;
A
#
# COMPACT_ATOMS: atom_id res chain seq x y z
N MET A 1 -6.42 19.34 4.95
CA MET A 1 -6.79 17.95 5.31
C MET A 1 -6.77 17.83 6.83
N ILE A 2 -7.85 17.32 7.46
CA ILE A 2 -7.89 17.18 8.92
C ILE A 2 -6.97 16.07 9.40
N THR A 3 -6.32 16.26 10.56
CA THR A 3 -5.39 15.29 11.15
C THR A 3 -6.06 14.54 12.30
N LEU A 4 -5.48 13.37 12.66
CA LEU A 4 -5.91 12.60 13.84
C LEU A 4 -5.89 13.45 15.12
N LYS A 5 -4.89 14.34 15.25
CA LYS A 5 -4.74 15.26 16.37
C LYS A 5 -5.89 16.28 16.49
N GLN A 6 -6.38 16.75 15.33
CA GLN A 6 -7.51 17.67 15.27
C GLN A 6 -8.84 16.99 15.61
N LEU A 7 -9.05 15.75 15.14
CA LEU A 7 -10.21 14.95 15.56
C LEU A 7 -10.23 14.71 17.07
N ALA A 8 -9.09 14.36 17.64
CA ALA A 8 -8.92 14.15 19.08
C ALA A 8 -9.27 15.42 19.88
N LYS A 9 -8.81 16.59 19.41
CA LYS A 9 -9.10 17.88 20.02
C LYS A 9 -10.60 18.22 19.98
N GLU A 10 -11.27 17.99 18.83
CA GLU A 10 -12.72 18.25 18.70
C GLU A 10 -13.55 17.34 19.60
N LEU A 11 -13.15 16.09 19.75
CA LEU A 11 -13.85 15.09 20.57
C LEU A 11 -13.46 15.15 22.07
N LYS A 12 -12.47 15.97 22.43
CA LYS A 12 -11.90 16.06 23.77
C LYS A 12 -11.43 14.71 24.33
N VAL A 13 -10.81 13.89 23.45
CA VAL A 13 -10.23 12.60 23.80
C VAL A 13 -8.76 12.54 23.37
N SER A 14 -8.03 11.51 23.80
CA SER A 14 -6.64 11.33 23.38
C SER A 14 -6.53 10.92 21.93
N VAL A 15 -5.38 11.19 21.30
CA VAL A 15 -5.08 10.73 19.93
C VAL A 15 -5.11 9.21 19.83
N SER A 16 -4.65 8.51 20.88
CA SER A 16 -4.70 7.05 20.95
C SER A 16 -6.13 6.53 21.00
N THR A 17 -7.03 7.19 21.73
CA THR A 17 -8.47 6.86 21.77
C THR A 17 -9.09 6.98 20.38
N VAL A 18 -8.82 8.07 19.64
CA VAL A 18 -9.33 8.24 18.28
C VAL A 18 -8.77 7.16 17.35
N SER A 19 -7.47 6.88 17.43
CA SER A 19 -6.83 5.83 16.64
C SER A 19 -7.46 4.46 16.90
N LYS A 20 -7.61 4.06 18.15
CA LYS A 20 -8.24 2.80 18.56
C LYS A 20 -9.71 2.72 18.11
N ALA A 21 -10.46 3.82 18.25
CA ALA A 21 -11.86 3.87 17.84
C ALA A 21 -12.04 3.73 16.32
N LEU A 22 -11.15 4.29 15.49
CA LEU A 22 -11.19 4.13 14.04
C LEU A 22 -10.92 2.69 13.57
N HIS A 23 -10.27 1.87 14.42
CA HIS A 23 -9.96 0.47 14.14
C HIS A 23 -10.86 -0.50 14.93
N ASP A 24 -11.99 -0.04 15.45
CA ASP A 24 -12.96 -0.86 16.19
C ASP A 24 -12.36 -1.63 17.38
N SER A 25 -11.37 -1.04 18.04
CA SER A 25 -10.71 -1.68 19.19
C SER A 25 -11.71 -1.98 20.32
N PRO A 26 -11.72 -3.19 20.88
CA PRO A 26 -12.61 -3.55 21.99
C PRO A 26 -12.35 -2.78 23.27
N GLU A 27 -11.23 -2.10 23.37
CA GLU A 27 -10.90 -1.24 24.52
C GLU A 27 -11.70 0.08 24.54
N ILE A 28 -12.40 0.40 23.45
CA ILE A 28 -13.15 1.64 23.30
C ILE A 28 -14.64 1.32 23.28
N SER A 29 -15.43 2.09 24.03
CA SER A 29 -16.88 1.91 24.05
C SER A 29 -17.52 2.14 22.69
N VAL A 30 -18.55 1.39 22.35
CA VAL A 30 -19.30 1.48 21.09
C VAL A 30 -19.74 2.92 20.81
N GLN A 31 -20.23 3.61 21.83
CA GLN A 31 -20.66 5.01 21.71
C GLN A 31 -19.51 5.95 21.29
N THR A 32 -18.30 5.71 21.78
CA THR A 32 -17.12 6.51 21.42
C THR A 32 -16.68 6.19 20.01
N ILE A 33 -16.70 4.91 19.60
CA ILE A 33 -16.40 4.48 18.24
C ILE A 33 -17.33 5.17 17.25
N GLU A 34 -18.64 5.16 17.52
CA GLU A 34 -19.62 5.81 16.64
C GLU A 34 -19.41 7.32 16.52
N LYS A 35 -19.16 8.00 17.64
CA LYS A 35 -18.87 9.46 17.65
C LYS A 35 -17.63 9.78 16.83
N VAL A 36 -16.56 9.01 16.99
CA VAL A 36 -15.30 9.18 16.25
C VAL A 36 -15.51 8.96 14.76
N LYS A 37 -16.16 7.85 14.36
CA LYS A 37 -16.42 7.52 12.96
C LYS A 37 -17.33 8.57 12.30
N LYS A 38 -18.37 9.02 12.99
CA LYS A 38 -19.29 10.06 12.50
C LYS A 38 -18.55 11.38 12.25
N LEU A 39 -17.68 11.80 13.17
CA LEU A 39 -16.89 13.03 13.02
C LEU A 39 -15.84 12.87 11.90
N ALA A 40 -15.14 11.73 11.84
CA ALA A 40 -14.19 11.43 10.81
C ALA A 40 -14.82 11.49 9.39
N LYS A 41 -16.01 10.91 9.23
CA LYS A 41 -16.78 10.99 7.99
C LYS A 41 -17.21 12.43 7.68
N LYS A 42 -17.74 13.16 8.66
CA LYS A 42 -18.15 14.57 8.49
C LYS A 42 -17.01 15.47 8.07
N ARG A 43 -15.81 15.22 8.58
CA ARG A 43 -14.59 16.01 8.32
C ARG A 43 -13.77 15.49 7.13
N ASN A 44 -14.27 14.46 6.45
CA ASN A 44 -13.58 13.81 5.33
C ASN A 44 -12.14 13.39 5.71
N TYR A 45 -11.99 12.87 6.94
CA TYR A 45 -10.70 12.39 7.43
C TYR A 45 -10.29 11.14 6.67
N LYS A 46 -9.07 11.15 6.15
CA LYS A 46 -8.41 9.97 5.59
C LYS A 46 -7.19 9.64 6.43
N PRO A 47 -7.04 8.39 6.88
CA PRO A 47 -5.83 7.96 7.58
C PRO A 47 -4.59 8.24 6.72
N ASN A 48 -3.52 8.70 7.34
CA ASN A 48 -2.25 8.86 6.64
C ASN A 48 -1.60 7.46 6.51
N LYS A 49 -1.66 6.89 5.30
CA LYS A 49 -1.08 5.56 5.01
C LYS A 49 0.40 5.49 5.38
N ILE A 50 1.18 6.57 5.16
CA ILE A 50 2.61 6.63 5.51
C ILE A 50 2.81 6.51 7.02
N ALA A 51 2.01 7.22 7.83
CA ALA A 51 2.11 7.13 9.28
C ALA A 51 1.68 5.76 9.81
N LEU A 52 0.73 5.11 9.15
CA LEU A 52 0.31 3.74 9.48
C LEU A 52 1.36 2.72 9.10
N SER A 53 1.98 2.85 7.92
CA SER A 53 3.03 1.94 7.46
C SER A 53 4.26 1.99 8.35
N LEU A 54 4.66 3.16 8.83
CA LEU A 54 5.74 3.31 9.81
C LEU A 54 5.45 2.58 11.14
N LYS A 55 4.19 2.55 11.56
CA LYS A 55 3.78 1.89 12.81
C LYS A 55 3.68 0.37 12.65
N SER A 56 3.18 -0.11 11.51
CA SER A 56 2.95 -1.53 11.23
C SER A 56 4.12 -2.22 10.54
N ASN A 57 5.11 -1.45 10.07
CA ASN A 57 6.18 -1.88 9.18
C ASN A 57 5.64 -2.56 7.90
N ARG A 58 4.48 -2.11 7.43
CA ARG A 58 3.79 -2.60 6.23
C ARG A 58 3.17 -1.45 5.47
N THR A 59 3.34 -1.45 4.15
CA THR A 59 2.75 -0.45 3.26
C THR A 59 1.37 -0.86 2.77
N LEU A 60 1.03 -2.15 2.86
CA LEU A 60 -0.14 -2.77 2.25
C LEU A 60 -0.22 -2.45 0.74
N THR A 61 0.93 -2.46 0.09
CA THR A 61 1.06 -2.16 -1.32
C THR A 61 1.97 -3.19 -1.98
N ILE A 62 1.59 -3.67 -3.15
CA ILE A 62 2.39 -4.58 -3.99
C ILE A 62 2.79 -3.84 -5.27
N GLY A 63 4.06 -3.95 -5.65
CA GLY A 63 4.55 -3.51 -6.95
C GLY A 63 4.39 -4.60 -7.99
N VAL A 64 3.90 -4.27 -9.18
CA VAL A 64 3.82 -5.18 -10.33
C VAL A 64 4.55 -4.55 -11.50
N VAL A 65 5.60 -5.21 -11.97
CA VAL A 65 6.43 -4.76 -13.09
C VAL A 65 6.19 -5.68 -14.27
N ILE A 66 5.68 -5.14 -15.37
CA ILE A 66 5.35 -5.88 -16.61
C ILE A 66 5.94 -5.18 -17.82
N PRO A 67 6.26 -5.92 -18.90
CA PRO A 67 6.80 -5.32 -20.13
C PRO A 67 5.80 -4.38 -20.82
N ASP A 68 4.57 -4.85 -21.01
CA ASP A 68 3.55 -4.11 -21.76
C ASP A 68 2.13 -4.41 -21.26
N ILE A 69 1.39 -3.35 -20.96
CA ILE A 69 0.00 -3.45 -20.51
C ILE A 69 -0.98 -3.75 -21.65
N LEU A 70 -0.61 -3.45 -22.89
CA LEU A 70 -1.45 -3.72 -24.07
C LEU A 70 -1.41 -5.19 -24.48
N ASN A 71 -0.40 -5.94 -24.02
CA ASN A 71 -0.35 -7.36 -24.25
C ASN A 71 -1.43 -8.07 -23.40
N ARG A 72 -2.33 -8.80 -24.10
CA ARG A 72 -3.47 -9.49 -23.48
C ARG A 72 -3.08 -10.47 -22.38
N PHE A 73 -1.91 -11.08 -22.46
CA PHE A 73 -1.41 -11.99 -21.43
C PHE A 73 -1.18 -11.21 -20.12
N TYR A 74 -0.38 -10.13 -20.18
CA TYR A 74 -0.05 -9.34 -18.98
C TYR A 74 -1.27 -8.62 -18.41
N SER A 75 -2.19 -8.13 -19.25
CA SER A 75 -3.40 -7.49 -18.76
C SER A 75 -4.31 -8.45 -17.98
N LYS A 76 -4.42 -9.71 -18.42
CA LYS A 76 -5.16 -10.74 -17.66
C LYS A 76 -4.48 -11.16 -16.37
N VAL A 77 -3.15 -11.26 -16.37
CA VAL A 77 -2.39 -11.56 -15.15
C VAL A 77 -2.56 -10.41 -14.14
N LEU A 78 -2.49 -9.17 -14.62
CA LEU A 78 -2.67 -7.99 -13.79
C LEU A 78 -4.07 -7.92 -13.17
N ASP A 79 -5.11 -8.26 -13.94
CA ASP A 79 -6.50 -8.35 -13.47
C ASP A 79 -6.61 -9.33 -12.28
N GLY A 80 -6.07 -10.54 -12.44
CA GLY A 80 -6.06 -11.53 -11.35
C GLY A 80 -5.22 -11.11 -10.13
N ILE A 81 -4.14 -10.34 -10.34
CA ILE A 81 -3.35 -9.79 -9.23
C ILE A 81 -4.16 -8.74 -8.48
N HIS A 82 -4.89 -7.88 -9.19
CA HIS A 82 -5.77 -6.87 -8.56
C HIS A 82 -6.86 -7.52 -7.71
N ASP A 83 -7.56 -8.52 -8.26
CA ASP A 83 -8.60 -9.25 -7.53
C ASP A 83 -8.05 -9.85 -6.23
N ALA A 84 -6.91 -10.55 -6.31
CA ALA A 84 -6.28 -11.15 -5.15
C ALA A 84 -5.77 -10.10 -4.14
N ALA A 85 -5.24 -8.98 -4.61
CA ALA A 85 -4.77 -7.89 -3.76
C ALA A 85 -5.94 -7.23 -3.01
N ASP A 86 -7.05 -6.97 -3.69
CA ASP A 86 -8.26 -6.38 -3.11
C ASP A 86 -8.86 -7.27 -2.01
N GLU A 87 -8.92 -8.59 -2.23
CA GLU A 87 -9.38 -9.56 -1.22
C GLU A 87 -8.55 -9.51 0.07
N HIS A 88 -7.26 -9.15 -0.04
CA HIS A 88 -6.33 -9.09 1.09
C HIS A 88 -6.07 -7.66 1.59
N GLY A 89 -6.75 -6.67 1.04
CA GLY A 89 -6.63 -5.25 1.44
C GLY A 89 -5.32 -4.60 1.01
N TYR A 90 -4.71 -5.07 -0.09
CA TYR A 90 -3.52 -4.48 -0.69
C TYR A 90 -3.86 -3.56 -1.85
N ASP A 91 -3.14 -2.44 -1.95
CA ASP A 91 -3.10 -1.62 -3.17
C ASP A 91 -2.07 -2.21 -4.16
N VAL A 92 -2.27 -1.99 -5.46
CA VAL A 92 -1.34 -2.42 -6.50
C VAL A 92 -0.77 -1.21 -7.24
N ILE A 93 0.55 -1.15 -7.34
CA ILE A 93 1.26 -0.17 -8.20
C ILE A 93 1.82 -0.92 -9.40
N THR A 94 1.34 -0.58 -10.60
CA THR A 94 1.81 -1.19 -11.83
C THR A 94 2.79 -0.28 -12.55
N VAL A 95 3.93 -0.85 -12.97
CA VAL A 95 4.94 -0.18 -13.79
C VAL A 95 5.14 -0.96 -15.09
N THR A 96 5.21 -0.24 -16.21
CA THR A 96 5.48 -0.84 -17.52
C THR A 96 6.89 -0.49 -17.98
N THR A 97 7.66 -1.50 -18.38
CA THR A 97 9.08 -1.34 -18.75
C THR A 97 9.31 -1.21 -20.24
N LYS A 98 8.33 -1.61 -21.07
CA LYS A 98 8.45 -1.68 -22.53
C LYS A 98 9.70 -2.48 -22.97
N GLU A 99 9.92 -3.61 -22.33
CA GLU A 99 11.06 -4.51 -22.56
C GLU A 99 12.45 -3.88 -22.35
N SER A 100 12.51 -2.75 -21.62
CA SER A 100 13.75 -2.06 -21.31
C SER A 100 14.32 -2.56 -19.98
N ILE A 101 15.48 -3.20 -20.00
CA ILE A 101 16.20 -3.66 -18.80
C ILE A 101 16.53 -2.48 -17.86
N ILE A 102 16.88 -1.32 -18.43
CA ILE A 102 17.19 -0.13 -17.62
C ILE A 102 15.96 0.29 -16.82
N LYS A 103 14.78 0.39 -17.47
CA LYS A 103 13.53 0.73 -16.79
C LYS A 103 13.11 -0.32 -15.77
N GLU A 104 13.41 -1.57 -16.04
CA GLU A 104 13.15 -2.69 -15.13
C GLU A 104 13.97 -2.53 -13.83
N MET A 105 15.27 -2.26 -13.97
CA MET A 105 16.16 -2.01 -12.82
C MET A 105 15.75 -0.76 -12.03
N ASP A 106 15.47 0.35 -12.70
CA ASP A 106 15.01 1.59 -12.07
C ASP A 106 13.70 1.38 -11.31
N SER A 107 12.76 0.65 -11.91
CA SER A 107 11.47 0.33 -11.30
C SER A 107 11.65 -0.52 -10.03
N LEU A 108 12.51 -1.52 -10.07
CA LEU A 108 12.83 -2.35 -8.92
C LEU A 108 13.48 -1.55 -7.80
N GLN A 109 14.41 -0.66 -8.14
CA GLN A 109 15.06 0.20 -7.15
C GLN A 109 14.05 1.14 -6.47
N ILE A 110 13.12 1.74 -7.23
CA ILE A 110 12.08 2.62 -6.68
C ILE A 110 11.11 1.82 -5.79
N LEU A 111 10.67 0.65 -6.23
CA LEU A 111 9.70 -0.15 -5.50
C LEU A 111 10.32 -0.76 -4.22
N SER A 112 11.57 -1.25 -4.30
CA SER A 112 12.26 -1.88 -3.16
C SER A 112 12.73 -0.88 -2.09
N SER A 113 12.69 0.42 -2.34
CA SER A 113 13.09 1.45 -1.36
C SER A 113 12.07 1.69 -0.24
N GLY A 114 11.28 0.68 0.14
CA GLY A 114 10.30 0.76 1.23
C GLY A 114 8.93 1.27 0.80
N ASN A 115 8.68 1.37 -0.51
CA ASN A 115 7.41 1.85 -1.04
C ASN A 115 6.35 0.75 -1.17
N VAL A 116 6.76 -0.52 -1.19
CA VAL A 116 5.89 -1.69 -1.31
C VAL A 116 6.35 -2.82 -0.38
N ASP A 117 5.43 -3.71 -0.01
CA ASP A 117 5.72 -4.89 0.81
C ASP A 117 6.29 -6.06 -0.01
N GLY A 118 6.10 -6.03 -1.32
CA GLY A 118 6.60 -7.03 -2.25
C GLY A 118 6.49 -6.59 -3.69
N VAL A 119 7.26 -7.24 -4.57
CA VAL A 119 7.26 -6.97 -6.00
C VAL A 119 7.01 -8.26 -6.78
N ILE A 120 6.07 -8.22 -7.72
CA ILE A 120 5.86 -9.24 -8.75
C ILE A 120 6.41 -8.68 -10.05
N ILE A 121 7.30 -9.43 -10.72
CA ILE A 121 7.94 -8.98 -11.94
C ILE A 121 7.85 -10.01 -13.05
N ALA A 122 7.45 -9.55 -14.25
CA ALA A 122 7.65 -10.27 -15.49
C ALA A 122 8.90 -9.71 -16.18
N MET A 123 9.97 -10.47 -16.18
CA MET A 123 11.27 -10.03 -16.69
C MET A 123 11.31 -10.07 -18.22
N SER A 124 11.92 -9.06 -18.82
CA SER A 124 12.10 -8.98 -20.29
C SER A 124 13.12 -10.00 -20.83
N ARG A 125 14.07 -10.43 -19.99
CA ARG A 125 15.07 -11.44 -20.32
C ARG A 125 15.35 -12.35 -19.13
N ASN A 126 15.57 -13.63 -19.43
CA ASN A 126 15.97 -14.62 -18.44
C ASN A 126 17.51 -14.58 -18.27
N ASP A 127 18.04 -13.55 -17.62
CA ASP A 127 19.45 -13.41 -17.32
C ASP A 127 19.73 -13.78 -15.86
N GLU A 128 20.34 -14.95 -15.64
CA GLU A 128 20.67 -15.46 -14.31
C GLU A 128 21.52 -14.48 -13.47
N LYS A 129 22.36 -13.68 -14.12
CA LYS A 129 23.18 -12.65 -13.46
C LYS A 129 22.34 -11.53 -12.89
N PHE A 130 21.19 -11.24 -13.49
CA PHE A 130 20.27 -10.22 -13.03
C PHE A 130 19.49 -10.69 -11.78
N LEU A 131 19.03 -11.94 -11.78
CA LEU A 131 18.36 -12.56 -10.64
C LEU A 131 19.22 -12.55 -9.38
N TRP A 132 20.53 -12.80 -9.53
CA TRP A 132 21.48 -12.79 -8.42
C TRP A 132 21.63 -11.39 -7.78
N LYS A 133 21.56 -10.33 -8.57
CA LYS A 133 21.67 -8.95 -8.10
C LYS A 133 20.46 -8.48 -7.29
N ILE A 134 19.27 -9.01 -7.56
CA ILE A 134 18.04 -8.73 -6.81
C ILE A 134 18.03 -9.45 -5.47
N SER A 135 18.50 -10.72 -5.42
CA SER A 135 18.52 -11.51 -4.20
C SER A 135 19.56 -11.08 -3.18
N SER A 136 20.61 -10.36 -3.60
CA SER A 136 21.68 -9.87 -2.71
C SER A 136 21.48 -8.46 -2.14
N GLY A 137 20.38 -7.82 -2.48
CA GLY A 137 20.02 -6.46 -2.04
C GLY A 137 18.87 -6.38 -1.04
N CYS A 138 18.36 -7.53 -0.55
CA CYS A 138 17.36 -7.61 0.51
C CYS A 138 17.99 -8.02 1.83
#